data_e4d2e51017c16bd475630b44e7beb055
#
_entry.id   e4d2e51017c16bd475630b44e7beb055
#
_cell.length_a   1.000
_cell.length_b   1.000
_cell.length_c   1.000
_cell.angle_alpha   90.00
_cell.angle_beta   90.00
_cell.angle_gamma   90.00
#
_symmetry.space_group_name_H-M   'P 1'
#
loop_
_entity.id
_entity.type
_entity.pdbx_description
1 polymer ?
#
loop_
_entity_poly.entity_id
_entity_poly.type
_entity_poly.pdbx_seq_one_letter_code
_entity_poly.pdbx_strand_id
1 'polypeptide(L)'
;MNATHDGPRLSLDFDALAHNWRTVGAAGAGQPVGAVVKNDAYGLGVAAVVPRLWALGCREFWVATLHEALAVRGSLQEGAAGAARILVLNGLAGARPEDFAAQGLTPVLTGPDELAPLAGYAARAGARLPVAVHLDTGLTRLGFGAAQLQALQPHGALWRDAQATHWVTHLGRFHDPEAPQCLLQRERFVQWTAQLPPALRSIATSSSVFAGPGWHFDHARVGSALWGVPASQRAAPALRPVASLHAPVLRVADVPAGTEVGYAGSYTTPGPRRIATVALGYGDGLPFGLVNRGHLVLAGRQV
;
A
#
# COMPACT_ATOMS: atom_id res chain seq x y z
N MET A 1 29.56 -17.49 -13.45
CA MET A 1 28.94 -18.74 -12.95
C MET A 1 27.51 -18.40 -12.62
N ASN A 2 26.54 -18.85 -13.43
CA ASN A 2 25.13 -18.72 -13.09
C ASN A 2 24.87 -19.65 -11.90
N ALA A 3 24.55 -19.06 -10.74
CA ALA A 3 24.05 -19.84 -9.62
C ALA A 3 22.75 -20.52 -10.07
N THR A 4 22.78 -21.86 -10.16
CA THR A 4 21.57 -22.65 -10.34
C THR A 4 20.76 -22.49 -9.06
N HIS A 5 19.71 -21.67 -9.10
CA HIS A 5 18.76 -21.56 -8.00
C HIS A 5 17.85 -22.79 -8.04
N ASP A 6 18.03 -23.69 -7.08
CA ASP A 6 17.24 -24.92 -6.93
C ASP A 6 15.83 -24.66 -6.33
N GLY A 7 15.49 -23.41 -6.02
CA GLY A 7 14.26 -23.00 -5.37
C GLY A 7 13.37 -22.04 -6.19
N PRO A 8 12.25 -21.61 -5.62
CA PRO A 8 11.36 -20.65 -6.25
C PRO A 8 12.06 -19.29 -6.46
N ARG A 9 11.66 -18.60 -7.52
CA ARG A 9 12.20 -17.29 -7.90
C ARG A 9 11.08 -16.31 -8.18
N LEU A 10 11.12 -15.17 -7.49
CA LEU A 10 10.28 -14.00 -7.78
C LEU A 10 10.98 -13.13 -8.84
N SER A 11 10.26 -12.80 -9.91
CA SER A 11 10.72 -11.86 -10.94
C SER A 11 9.82 -10.62 -10.93
N LEU A 12 10.41 -9.44 -11.10
CA LEU A 12 9.70 -8.17 -11.18
C LEU A 12 9.79 -7.59 -12.59
N ASP A 13 8.63 -7.25 -13.15
CA ASP A 13 8.51 -6.54 -14.42
C ASP A 13 8.38 -5.03 -14.15
N PHE A 14 9.47 -4.30 -14.33
CA PHE A 14 9.50 -2.85 -14.12
C PHE A 14 8.83 -2.06 -15.26
N ASP A 15 8.66 -2.65 -16.44
CA ASP A 15 7.88 -2.02 -17.51
C ASP A 15 6.39 -2.10 -17.21
N ALA A 16 5.94 -3.21 -16.60
CA ALA A 16 4.59 -3.32 -16.05
C ALA A 16 4.35 -2.29 -14.92
N LEU A 17 5.32 -2.13 -14.01
CA LEU A 17 5.24 -1.10 -12.96
C LEU A 17 5.14 0.30 -13.56
N ALA A 18 5.94 0.61 -14.56
CA ALA A 18 5.91 1.91 -15.25
C ALA A 18 4.59 2.14 -15.99
N HIS A 19 4.04 1.11 -16.60
CA HIS A 19 2.71 1.15 -17.22
C HIS A 19 1.63 1.46 -16.17
N ASN A 20 1.61 0.73 -15.07
CA ASN A 20 0.63 0.90 -14.01
C ASN A 20 0.72 2.31 -13.38
N TRP A 21 1.93 2.80 -13.13
CA TRP A 21 2.16 4.16 -12.62
C TRP A 21 1.54 5.22 -13.53
N ARG A 22 1.79 5.15 -14.84
CA ARG A 22 1.22 6.09 -15.82
C ARG A 22 -0.31 5.96 -15.91
N THR A 23 -0.83 4.74 -15.85
CA THR A 23 -2.27 4.47 -15.88
C THR A 23 -2.99 5.09 -14.69
N VAL A 24 -2.41 4.96 -13.49
CA VAL A 24 -2.93 5.60 -12.27
C VAL A 24 -2.85 7.13 -12.38
N GLY A 25 -1.73 7.68 -12.84
CA GLY A 25 -1.56 9.12 -13.02
C GLY A 25 -2.56 9.71 -14.01
N ALA A 26 -2.83 9.02 -15.12
CA ALA A 26 -3.84 9.43 -16.10
C ALA A 26 -5.26 9.39 -15.50
N ALA A 27 -5.60 8.35 -14.72
CA ALA A 27 -6.89 8.25 -14.04
C ALA A 27 -7.10 9.36 -13.00
N GLY A 28 -6.04 9.78 -12.31
CA GLY A 28 -6.06 10.87 -11.34
C GLY A 28 -6.20 12.27 -11.95
N ALA A 29 -6.36 12.38 -13.28
CA ALA A 29 -6.55 13.67 -13.99
C ALA A 29 -5.46 14.73 -13.67
N GLY A 30 -4.21 14.29 -13.50
CA GLY A 30 -3.06 15.16 -13.21
C GLY A 30 -2.88 15.50 -11.73
N GLN A 31 -3.71 14.99 -10.84
CA GLN A 31 -3.48 15.14 -9.40
C GLN A 31 -2.22 14.37 -8.96
N PRO A 32 -1.47 14.90 -7.98
CA PRO A 32 -0.33 14.18 -7.42
C PRO A 32 -0.71 12.78 -6.91
N VAL A 33 0.18 11.82 -7.16
CA VAL A 33 0.02 10.44 -6.69
C VAL A 33 1.19 10.10 -5.79
N GLY A 34 0.89 9.63 -4.57
CA GLY A 34 1.84 9.03 -3.66
C GLY A 34 1.80 7.51 -3.77
N ALA A 35 2.98 6.89 -3.78
CA ALA A 35 3.12 5.44 -3.81
C ALA A 35 3.07 4.86 -2.40
N VAL A 36 2.18 3.91 -2.16
CA VAL A 36 2.14 3.15 -0.91
C VAL A 36 3.06 1.94 -1.06
N VAL A 37 4.17 1.96 -0.33
CA VAL A 37 5.25 0.95 -0.41
C VAL A 37 5.53 0.26 0.93
N LYS A 38 4.52 0.21 1.80
CA LYS A 38 4.59 -0.48 3.09
C LYS A 38 4.82 -2.00 2.93
N ASN A 39 5.21 -2.66 4.02
CA ASN A 39 5.51 -4.10 4.06
C ASN A 39 6.54 -4.49 2.99
N ASP A 40 7.67 -3.74 2.97
CA ASP A 40 8.74 -3.91 1.99
C ASP A 40 8.23 -3.91 0.53
N ALA A 41 7.48 -2.84 0.16
CA ALA A 41 6.80 -2.72 -1.12
C ALA A 41 5.86 -3.91 -1.41
N TYR A 42 5.03 -4.31 -0.44
CA TYR A 42 4.14 -5.47 -0.51
C TYR A 42 4.91 -6.80 -0.70
N GLY A 43 6.11 -6.89 -0.14
CA GLY A 43 7.01 -8.05 -0.25
C GLY A 43 7.83 -8.08 -1.55
N LEU A 44 7.78 -7.03 -2.36
CA LEU A 44 8.50 -6.95 -3.63
C LEU A 44 9.92 -6.35 -3.50
N GLY A 45 10.28 -5.87 -2.32
CA GLY A 45 11.58 -5.29 -2.04
C GLY A 45 11.65 -3.78 -2.30
N VAL A 46 11.63 -2.98 -1.24
CA VAL A 46 11.66 -1.51 -1.29
C VAL A 46 12.90 -1.00 -2.02
N ALA A 47 14.05 -1.65 -1.82
CA ALA A 47 15.31 -1.27 -2.44
C ALA A 47 15.29 -1.40 -3.98
N ALA A 48 14.52 -2.34 -4.52
CA ALA A 48 14.38 -2.51 -5.97
C ALA A 48 13.30 -1.57 -6.56
N VAL A 49 12.21 -1.36 -5.83
CA VAL A 49 11.01 -0.68 -6.32
C VAL A 49 11.09 0.85 -6.20
N VAL A 50 11.54 1.36 -5.06
CA VAL A 50 11.50 2.82 -4.76
C VAL A 50 12.35 3.64 -5.73
N PRO A 51 13.59 3.24 -6.09
CA PRO A 51 14.36 3.98 -7.09
C PRO A 51 13.67 4.02 -8.47
N ARG A 52 12.94 2.96 -8.84
CA ARG A 52 12.18 2.91 -10.09
C ARG A 52 11.00 3.87 -10.08
N LEU A 53 10.22 3.87 -9.00
CA LEU A 53 9.12 4.82 -8.83
C LEU A 53 9.62 6.27 -8.80
N TRP A 54 10.75 6.54 -8.15
CA TRP A 54 11.38 7.86 -8.17
C TRP A 54 11.75 8.31 -9.59
N ALA A 55 12.36 7.44 -10.37
CA ALA A 55 12.71 7.70 -11.77
C ALA A 55 11.47 7.95 -12.65
N LEU A 56 10.32 7.35 -12.31
CA LEU A 56 9.03 7.56 -12.97
C LEU A 56 8.32 8.86 -12.51
N GLY A 57 8.92 9.65 -11.63
CA GLY A 57 8.36 10.91 -11.16
C GLY A 57 7.60 10.84 -9.84
N CYS A 58 7.57 9.70 -9.15
CA CYS A 58 7.05 9.63 -7.79
C CYS A 58 7.92 10.49 -6.85
N ARG A 59 7.27 11.33 -6.04
CA ARG A 59 7.94 12.22 -5.09
C ARG A 59 7.44 12.02 -3.66
N GLU A 60 6.49 11.13 -3.48
CA GLU A 60 5.86 10.89 -2.19
C GLU A 60 5.63 9.41 -1.97
N PHE A 61 6.10 8.90 -0.83
CA PHE A 61 6.03 7.51 -0.44
C PHE A 61 5.27 7.37 0.89
N TRP A 62 4.39 6.37 0.96
CA TRP A 62 3.58 6.07 2.13
C TRP A 62 3.94 4.69 2.65
N VAL A 63 4.32 4.62 3.90
CA VAL A 63 4.73 3.40 4.60
C VAL A 63 3.93 3.21 5.88
N ALA A 64 3.99 2.04 6.51
CA ALA A 64 3.28 1.80 7.75
C ALA A 64 4.06 2.29 8.97
N THR A 65 5.37 2.04 9.02
CA THR A 65 6.19 2.23 10.22
C THR A 65 7.39 3.15 9.98
N LEU A 66 7.95 3.69 11.06
CA LEU A 66 9.19 4.47 11.03
C LEU A 66 10.36 3.64 10.43
N HIS A 67 10.45 2.36 10.78
CA HIS A 67 11.48 1.47 10.22
C HIS A 67 11.40 1.37 8.70
N GLU A 68 10.21 1.18 8.16
CA GLU A 68 9.99 1.17 6.70
C GLU A 68 10.33 2.52 6.06
N ALA A 69 10.04 3.63 6.74
CA ALA A 69 10.39 4.96 6.25
C ALA A 69 11.92 5.14 6.10
N LEU A 70 12.68 4.65 7.07
CA LEU A 70 14.15 4.65 7.01
C LEU A 70 14.67 3.76 5.86
N ALA A 71 14.05 2.61 5.61
CA ALA A 71 14.40 1.74 4.48
C ALA A 71 14.13 2.43 3.12
N VAL A 72 12.98 3.13 2.99
CA VAL A 72 12.69 3.94 1.79
C VAL A 72 13.73 5.04 1.62
N ARG A 73 14.06 5.78 2.68
CA ARG A 73 15.07 6.84 2.67
C ARG A 73 16.42 6.32 2.22
N GLY A 74 16.88 5.20 2.78
CA GLY A 74 18.14 4.56 2.45
C GLY A 74 18.20 3.91 1.05
N SER A 75 17.06 3.66 0.41
CA SER A 75 17.00 3.10 -0.95
C SER A 75 17.16 4.17 -2.05
N LEU A 76 17.09 5.46 -1.71
CA LEU A 76 17.24 6.58 -2.63
C LEU A 76 18.68 7.11 -2.60
N GLN A 77 19.16 7.60 -3.74
CA GLN A 77 20.43 8.34 -3.80
C GLN A 77 20.34 9.63 -2.99
N GLU A 78 21.47 10.15 -2.53
CA GLU A 78 21.56 11.25 -1.55
C GLU A 78 20.69 12.46 -1.90
N GLY A 79 20.76 13.00 -3.11
CA GLY A 79 19.90 14.13 -3.53
C GLY A 79 18.42 13.79 -3.62
N ALA A 80 18.06 12.59 -4.05
CA ALA A 80 16.69 12.10 -4.12
C ALA A 80 16.14 11.82 -2.71
N ALA A 81 16.95 11.28 -1.83
CA ALA A 81 16.59 10.99 -0.45
C ALA A 81 16.12 12.26 0.27
N GLY A 82 16.82 13.38 0.16
CA GLY A 82 16.43 14.65 0.78
C GLY A 82 15.14 15.27 0.21
N ALA A 83 14.87 15.05 -1.08
CA ALA A 83 13.70 15.61 -1.77
C ALA A 83 12.43 14.75 -1.66
N ALA A 84 12.55 13.46 -1.28
CA ALA A 84 11.41 12.56 -1.16
C ALA A 84 10.59 12.86 0.10
N ARG A 85 9.27 13.05 -0.07
CA ARG A 85 8.33 13.08 1.07
C ARG A 85 7.98 11.66 1.47
N ILE A 86 8.15 11.33 2.75
CA ILE A 86 7.84 9.99 3.26
C ILE A 86 6.88 10.15 4.44
N LEU A 87 5.69 9.55 4.31
CA LEU A 87 4.62 9.63 5.30
C LEU A 87 4.42 8.27 5.98
N VAL A 88 4.30 8.28 7.30
CA VAL A 88 4.22 7.08 8.14
C VAL A 88 2.79 6.91 8.65
N LEU A 89 2.08 5.90 8.14
CA LEU A 89 0.64 5.69 8.33
C LEU A 89 0.22 5.35 9.75
N ASN A 90 1.10 4.76 10.54
CA ASN A 90 0.80 4.39 11.93
C ASN A 90 1.07 5.53 12.94
N GLY A 91 1.25 6.75 12.46
CA GLY A 91 1.53 7.89 13.32
C GLY A 91 2.89 7.81 14.00
N LEU A 92 2.95 8.28 15.24
CA LEU A 92 4.16 8.18 16.06
C LEU A 92 4.40 6.75 16.55
N ALA A 93 3.34 5.98 16.84
CA ALA A 93 3.40 4.60 17.31
C ALA A 93 4.40 4.40 18.49
N GLY A 94 4.48 5.38 19.38
CA GLY A 94 5.40 5.38 20.53
C GLY A 94 6.83 5.88 20.24
N ALA A 95 7.17 6.15 18.97
CA ALA A 95 8.42 6.83 18.64
C ALA A 95 8.35 8.33 18.98
N ARG A 96 9.50 8.97 19.13
CA ARG A 96 9.56 10.38 19.48
C ARG A 96 9.42 11.26 18.24
N PRO A 97 8.76 12.43 18.33
CA PRO A 97 8.70 13.40 17.22
C PRO A 97 10.08 13.80 16.69
N GLU A 98 11.10 13.83 17.55
CA GLU A 98 12.50 14.11 17.19
C GLU A 98 13.05 13.11 16.17
N ASP A 99 12.65 11.84 16.25
CA ASP A 99 13.12 10.78 15.34
C ASP A 99 12.56 11.02 13.93
N PHE A 100 11.34 11.54 13.81
CA PHE A 100 10.75 11.97 12.54
C PHE A 100 11.40 13.23 12.00
N ALA A 101 11.59 14.24 12.86
CA ALA A 101 12.20 15.51 12.47
C ALA A 101 13.62 15.31 11.94
N ALA A 102 14.44 14.52 12.61
CA ALA A 102 15.83 14.24 12.23
C ALA A 102 15.95 13.58 10.84
N GLN A 103 14.92 12.87 10.41
CA GLN A 103 14.88 12.16 9.14
C GLN A 103 13.98 12.84 8.08
N GLY A 104 13.40 14.01 8.39
CA GLY A 104 12.48 14.70 7.51
C GLY A 104 11.26 13.84 7.14
N LEU A 105 10.71 13.10 8.11
CA LEU A 105 9.55 12.22 7.94
C LEU A 105 8.29 12.90 8.44
N THR A 106 7.15 12.52 7.90
CA THR A 106 5.84 13.06 8.25
C THR A 106 4.98 11.95 8.87
N PRO A 107 4.71 11.95 10.20
CA PRO A 107 3.77 11.01 10.78
C PRO A 107 2.35 11.34 10.35
N VAL A 108 1.54 10.32 10.12
CA VAL A 108 0.09 10.44 9.90
C VAL A 108 -0.59 10.21 11.23
N LEU A 109 -0.96 11.27 11.93
CA LEU A 109 -1.56 11.18 13.26
C LEU A 109 -2.83 10.34 13.24
N THR A 110 -2.95 9.44 14.18
CA THR A 110 -3.99 8.41 14.25
C THR A 110 -4.95 8.59 15.42
N GLY A 111 -4.68 9.54 16.31
CA GLY A 111 -5.52 9.83 17.47
C GLY A 111 -5.00 10.97 18.32
N PRO A 112 -5.80 11.44 19.29
CA PRO A 112 -5.46 12.59 20.13
C PRO A 112 -4.27 12.34 21.09
N ASP A 113 -3.96 11.08 21.38
CA ASP A 113 -2.84 10.72 22.28
C ASP A 113 -1.48 11.16 21.72
N GLU A 114 -1.40 11.39 20.42
CA GLU A 114 -0.19 11.86 19.74
C GLU A 114 0.02 13.39 19.88
N LEU A 115 -0.98 14.15 20.32
CA LEU A 115 -0.89 15.61 20.44
C LEU A 115 0.06 16.06 21.57
N ALA A 116 0.06 15.36 22.70
CA ALA A 116 0.93 15.71 23.82
C ALA A 116 2.43 15.53 23.51
N PRO A 117 2.89 14.43 22.88
CA PRO A 117 4.26 14.31 22.39
C PRO A 117 4.66 15.44 21.42
N LEU A 118 3.76 15.85 20.50
CA LEU A 118 4.03 16.95 19.56
C LEU A 118 4.17 18.29 20.25
N ALA A 119 3.32 18.59 21.22
CA ALA A 119 3.43 19.79 22.04
C ALA A 119 4.77 19.86 22.80
N GLY A 120 5.19 18.72 23.37
CA GLY A 120 6.50 18.61 24.02
C GLY A 120 7.66 18.84 23.05
N TYR A 121 7.57 18.31 21.83
CA TYR A 121 8.57 18.55 20.79
C TYR A 121 8.61 20.04 20.39
N ALA A 122 7.47 20.65 20.09
CA ALA A 122 7.40 22.04 19.66
C ALA A 122 7.98 22.99 20.70
N ALA A 123 7.71 22.73 21.99
CA ALA A 123 8.25 23.52 23.12
C ALA A 123 9.77 23.40 23.25
N ARG A 124 10.34 22.21 23.03
CA ARG A 124 11.79 21.99 23.12
C ARG A 124 12.55 22.46 21.89
N ALA A 125 12.00 22.19 20.69
CA ALA A 125 12.68 22.46 19.44
C ALA A 125 12.46 23.89 18.92
N GLY A 126 11.46 24.62 19.43
CA GLY A 126 11.04 25.90 18.87
C GLY A 126 10.50 25.80 17.44
N ALA A 127 10.10 24.61 17.01
CA ALA A 127 9.67 24.30 15.66
C ALA A 127 8.48 23.33 15.66
N ARG A 128 7.63 23.41 14.63
CA ARG A 128 6.50 22.51 14.47
C ARG A 128 6.84 21.38 13.50
N LEU A 129 6.53 20.14 13.89
CA LEU A 129 6.70 19.00 13.02
C LEU A 129 5.62 19.01 11.90
N PRO A 130 5.98 18.81 10.62
CA PRO A 130 5.01 18.52 9.58
C PRO A 130 4.31 17.18 9.86
N VAL A 131 2.96 17.19 9.83
CA VAL A 131 2.15 16.00 10.09
C VAL A 131 1.05 15.87 9.05
N ALA A 132 0.63 14.65 8.73
CA ALA A 132 -0.67 14.39 8.15
C ALA A 132 -1.64 13.97 9.27
N VAL A 133 -2.94 14.07 9.06
CA VAL A 133 -3.94 13.69 10.06
C VAL A 133 -4.96 12.76 9.43
N HIS A 134 -5.14 11.60 10.05
CA HIS A 134 -6.15 10.64 9.63
C HIS A 134 -7.49 10.98 10.29
N LEU A 135 -8.53 11.16 9.45
CA LEU A 135 -9.91 11.35 9.87
C LEU A 135 -10.64 10.00 9.73
N ASP A 136 -11.14 9.45 10.82
CA ASP A 136 -11.95 8.23 10.76
C ASP A 136 -13.39 8.56 10.39
N THR A 137 -13.63 8.60 9.11
CA THR A 137 -14.96 8.87 8.56
C THR A 137 -15.91 7.66 8.59
N GLY A 138 -15.43 6.49 9.05
CA GLY A 138 -16.24 5.29 9.19
C GLY A 138 -15.57 3.98 8.77
N LEU A 139 -14.23 3.91 8.76
CA LEU A 139 -13.50 2.65 8.65
C LEU A 139 -13.33 1.98 10.03
N THR A 140 -13.29 2.78 11.10
CA THR A 140 -13.16 2.33 12.49
C THR A 140 -11.87 1.54 12.74
N ARG A 141 -10.75 2.09 12.26
CA ARG A 141 -9.43 1.47 12.44
C ARG A 141 -8.45 2.40 13.14
N LEU A 142 -8.20 3.55 12.58
CA LEU A 142 -7.29 4.59 13.06
C LEU A 142 -7.88 5.94 12.66
N GLY A 143 -7.51 7.00 13.39
CA GLY A 143 -7.87 8.37 13.02
C GLY A 143 -8.75 9.06 14.04
N PHE A 144 -8.91 10.36 13.85
CA PHE A 144 -9.78 11.22 14.65
C PHE A 144 -11.21 11.05 14.19
N GLY A 145 -12.08 10.54 15.07
CA GLY A 145 -13.52 10.46 14.84
C GLY A 145 -14.24 11.79 15.16
N ALA A 146 -15.56 11.81 14.98
CA ALA A 146 -16.38 13.00 15.18
C ALA A 146 -16.17 13.67 16.55
N ALA A 147 -16.07 12.88 17.63
CA ALA A 147 -15.88 13.39 18.98
C ALA A 147 -14.52 14.09 19.20
N GLN A 148 -13.52 13.76 18.38
CA GLN A 148 -12.17 14.31 18.49
C GLN A 148 -11.91 15.47 17.53
N LEU A 149 -12.83 15.79 16.61
CA LEU A 149 -12.67 16.88 15.64
C LEU A 149 -12.40 18.24 16.29
N GLN A 150 -12.93 18.46 17.50
CA GLN A 150 -12.73 19.70 18.22
C GLN A 150 -11.24 19.98 18.49
N ALA A 151 -10.41 18.95 18.72
CA ALA A 151 -8.99 19.08 18.90
C ALA A 151 -8.26 19.56 17.63
N LEU A 152 -8.88 19.41 16.47
CA LEU A 152 -8.37 19.75 15.15
C LEU A 152 -8.91 21.08 14.61
N GLN A 153 -9.82 21.75 15.35
CA GLN A 153 -10.39 23.03 14.95
C GLN A 153 -9.31 24.15 14.94
N PRO A 154 -9.50 25.22 14.16
CA PRO A 154 -8.67 26.42 14.25
C PRO A 154 -8.53 26.87 15.70
N HIS A 155 -7.31 27.12 16.16
CA HIS A 155 -6.94 27.39 17.56
C HIS A 155 -6.87 26.16 18.49
N GLY A 156 -7.11 24.94 18.01
CA GLY A 156 -6.84 23.70 18.76
C GLY A 156 -5.35 23.45 18.96
N ALA A 157 -5.04 22.53 19.86
CA ALA A 157 -3.66 22.18 20.23
C ALA A 157 -2.79 21.81 19.03
N LEU A 158 -3.34 21.07 18.05
CA LEU A 158 -2.60 20.65 16.86
C LEU A 158 -1.92 21.82 16.12
N TRP A 159 -2.65 22.93 15.94
CA TRP A 159 -2.16 24.07 15.12
C TRP A 159 -1.07 24.89 15.80
N ARG A 160 -1.05 24.87 17.10
CA ARG A 160 0.02 25.50 17.87
C ARG A 160 1.31 24.69 17.77
N ASP A 161 1.20 23.35 17.82
CA ASP A 161 2.29 22.45 18.12
C ASP A 161 2.76 21.62 16.91
N ALA A 162 1.98 21.60 15.80
CA ALA A 162 2.31 20.89 14.58
C ALA A 162 1.90 21.68 13.33
N GLN A 163 2.39 21.24 12.15
CA GLN A 163 2.01 21.76 10.85
C GLN A 163 1.27 20.68 10.05
N ALA A 164 -0.06 20.76 9.99
CA ALA A 164 -0.82 19.83 9.18
C ALA A 164 -0.57 20.06 7.69
N THR A 165 -0.15 19.01 7.01
CA THR A 165 0.13 19.00 5.57
C THR A 165 -0.97 18.31 4.77
N HIS A 166 -1.62 17.29 5.38
CA HIS A 166 -2.66 16.49 4.74
C HIS A 166 -3.78 16.14 5.71
N TRP A 167 -5.01 16.17 5.20
CA TRP A 167 -6.16 15.48 5.75
C TRP A 167 -6.35 14.19 4.97
N VAL A 168 -6.32 13.06 5.64
CA VAL A 168 -6.48 11.76 4.98
C VAL A 168 -7.60 10.94 5.59
N THR A 169 -8.27 10.15 4.78
CA THR A 169 -9.18 9.10 5.24
C THR A 169 -9.03 7.85 4.39
N HIS A 170 -9.68 6.76 4.77
CA HIS A 170 -9.62 5.50 4.02
C HIS A 170 -11.00 4.85 3.94
N LEU A 171 -11.35 4.34 2.75
CA LEU A 171 -12.67 3.75 2.51
C LEU A 171 -12.78 2.35 3.10
N GLY A 172 -13.91 2.06 3.74
CA GLY A 172 -14.18 0.76 4.33
C GLY A 172 -14.49 -0.33 3.30
N ARG A 173 -15.23 0.01 2.23
CA ARG A 173 -15.55 -0.89 1.12
C ARG A 173 -14.74 -0.53 -0.11
N PHE A 174 -13.43 -0.66 -0.02
CA PHE A 174 -12.48 -0.21 -1.05
C PHE A 174 -12.70 -0.84 -2.45
N HIS A 175 -13.31 -2.00 -2.55
CA HIS A 175 -13.63 -2.66 -3.83
C HIS A 175 -14.89 -2.11 -4.52
N ASP A 176 -15.73 -1.37 -3.79
CA ASP A 176 -16.90 -0.67 -4.34
C ASP A 176 -16.99 0.76 -3.75
N PRO A 177 -16.34 1.74 -4.38
CA PRO A 177 -16.36 3.13 -3.90
C PRO A 177 -17.75 3.76 -3.86
N GLU A 178 -18.70 3.28 -4.66
CA GLU A 178 -20.09 3.79 -4.67
C GLU A 178 -21.01 3.10 -3.66
N ALA A 179 -20.50 2.16 -2.87
CA ALA A 179 -21.27 1.61 -1.77
C ALA A 179 -21.75 2.74 -0.83
N PRO A 180 -22.97 2.65 -0.28
CA PRO A 180 -23.52 3.69 0.59
C PRO A 180 -22.59 4.11 1.73
N GLN A 181 -21.86 3.15 2.31
CA GLN A 181 -20.85 3.42 3.33
C GLN A 181 -19.73 4.35 2.80
N CYS A 182 -19.23 4.10 1.59
CA CYS A 182 -18.16 4.92 1.00
C CYS A 182 -18.65 6.33 0.64
N LEU A 183 -19.88 6.44 0.13
CA LEU A 183 -20.51 7.74 -0.13
C LEU A 183 -20.66 8.56 1.17
N LEU A 184 -21.14 7.92 2.25
CA LEU A 184 -21.21 8.55 3.56
C LEU A 184 -19.83 8.96 4.10
N GLN A 185 -18.81 8.11 3.93
CA GLN A 185 -17.44 8.45 4.31
C GLN A 185 -16.91 9.67 3.55
N ARG A 186 -17.19 9.74 2.24
CA ARG A 186 -16.83 10.89 1.40
C ARG A 186 -17.53 12.16 1.83
N GLU A 187 -18.85 12.08 2.10
CA GLU A 187 -19.64 13.21 2.59
C GLU A 187 -19.08 13.74 3.91
N ARG A 188 -18.84 12.88 4.88
CA ARG A 188 -18.22 13.24 6.17
C ARG A 188 -16.84 13.90 5.95
N PHE A 189 -16.02 13.32 5.07
CA PHE A 189 -14.71 13.85 4.78
C PHE A 189 -14.77 15.30 4.23
N VAL A 190 -15.72 15.55 3.31
CA VAL A 190 -15.96 16.91 2.79
C VAL A 190 -16.43 17.85 3.90
N GLN A 191 -17.43 17.45 4.67
CA GLN A 191 -17.99 18.27 5.74
C GLN A 191 -16.94 18.61 6.82
N TRP A 192 -16.15 17.61 7.22
CA TRP A 192 -15.16 17.80 8.28
C TRP A 192 -14.00 18.67 7.81
N THR A 193 -13.45 18.40 6.63
CA THR A 193 -12.32 19.17 6.10
C THR A 193 -12.69 20.60 5.75
N ALA A 194 -13.96 20.90 5.46
CA ALA A 194 -14.43 22.27 5.25
C ALA A 194 -14.37 23.15 6.52
N GLN A 195 -14.32 22.53 7.71
CA GLN A 195 -14.23 23.23 8.99
C GLN A 195 -12.81 23.27 9.53
N LEU A 196 -11.85 22.64 8.85
CA LEU A 196 -10.46 22.54 9.27
C LEU A 196 -9.60 23.49 8.42
N PRO A 197 -8.46 23.93 8.93
CA PRO A 197 -7.53 24.76 8.17
C PRO A 197 -7.07 24.09 6.87
N PRO A 198 -6.64 24.87 5.87
CA PRO A 198 -6.22 24.34 4.58
C PRO A 198 -5.05 23.37 4.69
N ALA A 199 -5.22 22.17 4.14
CA ALA A 199 -4.19 21.18 3.89
C ALA A 199 -4.64 20.29 2.72
N LEU A 200 -3.73 19.50 2.14
CA LEU A 200 -4.06 18.59 1.04
C LEU A 200 -5.03 17.50 1.51
N ARG A 201 -6.10 17.29 0.76
CA ARG A 201 -7.13 16.31 1.07
C ARG A 201 -6.91 15.04 0.26
N SER A 202 -6.92 13.89 0.90
CA SER A 202 -6.67 12.61 0.25
C SER A 202 -7.61 11.51 0.75
N ILE A 203 -8.47 11.04 -0.15
CA ILE A 203 -9.34 9.88 0.04
C ILE A 203 -9.07 8.81 -1.02
N ALA A 204 -8.60 9.22 -2.21
CA ALA A 204 -8.35 8.31 -3.32
C ALA A 204 -7.27 7.28 -3.01
N THR A 205 -7.58 6.03 -3.31
CA THR A 205 -6.69 4.87 -3.21
C THR A 205 -6.74 4.08 -4.51
N SER A 206 -6.09 2.91 -4.56
CA SER A 206 -6.04 2.06 -5.77
C SER A 206 -7.40 1.72 -6.38
N SER A 207 -8.47 1.68 -5.58
CA SER A 207 -9.82 1.43 -6.06
C SER A 207 -10.52 2.69 -6.55
N SER A 208 -10.51 3.73 -5.71
CA SER A 208 -11.30 4.92 -5.93
C SER A 208 -10.67 5.92 -6.91
N VAL A 209 -9.36 5.80 -7.20
CA VAL A 209 -8.72 6.61 -8.26
C VAL A 209 -9.35 6.38 -9.63
N PHE A 210 -9.89 5.19 -9.88
CA PHE A 210 -10.60 4.84 -11.12
C PHE A 210 -12.11 5.10 -11.07
N ALA A 211 -12.64 5.54 -9.93
CA ALA A 211 -14.07 5.81 -9.77
C ALA A 211 -14.50 7.20 -10.25
N GLY A 212 -13.57 8.00 -10.76
CA GLY A 212 -13.83 9.30 -11.36
C GLY A 212 -13.46 10.50 -10.48
N PRO A 213 -13.57 11.71 -11.04
CA PRO A 213 -13.00 12.93 -10.44
C PRO A 213 -13.61 13.30 -9.07
N GLY A 214 -14.81 12.87 -8.77
CA GLY A 214 -15.45 13.08 -7.46
C GLY A 214 -14.71 12.43 -6.28
N TRP A 215 -13.74 11.55 -6.54
CA TRP A 215 -12.94 10.86 -5.54
C TRP A 215 -11.51 11.36 -5.43
N HIS A 216 -10.99 12.14 -6.39
CA HIS A 216 -9.58 12.47 -6.47
C HIS A 216 -9.12 13.43 -5.38
N PHE A 217 -9.91 14.48 -5.07
CA PHE A 217 -9.52 15.57 -4.19
C PHE A 217 -8.17 16.16 -4.62
N ASP A 218 -7.26 16.39 -3.66
CA ASP A 218 -5.99 17.07 -3.96
C ASP A 218 -4.83 16.05 -4.18
N HIS A 219 -5.02 14.77 -3.78
CA HIS A 219 -3.94 13.80 -3.77
C HIS A 219 -4.47 12.35 -3.69
N ALA A 220 -3.84 11.42 -4.42
CA ALA A 220 -4.14 9.98 -4.36
C ALA A 220 -2.99 9.19 -3.72
N ARG A 221 -3.33 8.13 -2.96
CA ARG A 221 -2.39 7.19 -2.32
C ARG A 221 -2.61 5.81 -2.89
N VAL A 222 -1.71 5.33 -3.73
CA VAL A 222 -1.92 4.12 -4.51
C VAL A 222 -0.90 3.04 -4.14
N GLY A 223 -1.38 1.85 -3.84
CA GLY A 223 -0.58 0.66 -3.54
C GLY A 223 -0.89 -0.47 -4.52
N SER A 224 -1.92 -1.28 -4.27
CA SER A 224 -2.22 -2.51 -5.03
C SER A 224 -2.29 -2.33 -6.55
N ALA A 225 -2.80 -1.19 -7.03
CA ALA A 225 -2.85 -0.91 -8.47
C ALA A 225 -1.45 -0.78 -9.09
N LEU A 226 -0.43 -0.33 -8.35
CA LEU A 226 0.95 -0.28 -8.84
C LEU A 226 1.49 -1.68 -9.16
N TRP A 227 1.04 -2.69 -8.41
CA TRP A 227 1.48 -4.08 -8.54
C TRP A 227 0.64 -4.88 -9.56
N GLY A 228 -0.33 -4.22 -10.21
CA GLY A 228 -1.20 -4.88 -11.17
C GLY A 228 -2.37 -5.63 -10.53
N VAL A 229 -2.64 -5.38 -9.23
CA VAL A 229 -3.77 -5.99 -8.53
C VAL A 229 -4.98 -5.06 -8.62
N PRO A 230 -6.05 -5.45 -9.33
CA PRO A 230 -7.26 -4.65 -9.41
C PRO A 230 -7.92 -4.60 -8.02
N ALA A 231 -8.13 -3.39 -7.51
CA ALA A 231 -8.73 -3.18 -6.19
C ALA A 231 -10.24 -2.89 -6.27
N SER A 232 -10.82 -2.85 -7.47
CA SER A 232 -12.25 -2.60 -7.71
C SER A 232 -12.78 -3.60 -8.74
N GLN A 233 -14.04 -3.98 -8.59
CA GLN A 233 -14.76 -4.80 -9.58
C GLN A 233 -15.22 -3.99 -10.82
N ARG A 234 -15.13 -2.66 -10.75
CA ARG A 234 -15.42 -1.79 -11.89
C ARG A 234 -14.27 -1.85 -12.87
N ALA A 235 -14.56 -1.61 -14.15
CA ALA A 235 -13.60 -1.61 -15.24
C ALA A 235 -12.42 -0.69 -14.95
N ALA A 236 -11.46 -1.21 -14.20
CA ALA A 236 -10.14 -0.59 -14.12
C ALA A 236 -9.47 -0.75 -15.50
N PRO A 237 -8.76 0.26 -15.98
CA PRO A 237 -7.90 0.08 -17.16
C PRO A 237 -7.00 -1.13 -16.93
N ALA A 238 -6.58 -1.77 -18.05
CA ALA A 238 -5.77 -2.99 -17.99
C ALA A 238 -4.46 -2.73 -17.23
N LEU A 239 -4.47 -3.02 -15.92
CA LEU A 239 -3.26 -3.06 -15.10
C LEU A 239 -2.46 -4.33 -15.45
N ARG A 240 -1.14 -4.25 -15.38
CA ARG A 240 -0.24 -5.36 -15.70
C ARG A 240 0.33 -5.96 -14.43
N PRO A 241 0.33 -7.30 -14.27
CA PRO A 241 1.02 -7.96 -13.16
C PRO A 241 2.50 -7.58 -13.13
N VAL A 242 3.00 -7.12 -11.99
CA VAL A 242 4.40 -6.76 -11.81
C VAL A 242 5.24 -7.92 -11.30
N ALA A 243 4.62 -8.82 -10.55
CA ALA A 243 5.31 -9.96 -9.95
C ALA A 243 4.96 -11.27 -10.65
N SER A 244 5.97 -12.09 -10.90
CA SER A 244 5.82 -13.45 -11.39
C SER A 244 6.64 -14.39 -10.51
N LEU A 245 6.01 -15.47 -10.05
CA LEU A 245 6.66 -16.50 -9.24
C LEU A 245 6.92 -17.73 -10.09
N HIS A 246 8.18 -18.15 -10.16
CA HIS A 246 8.63 -19.32 -10.91
C HIS A 246 9.16 -20.36 -9.96
N ALA A 247 8.86 -21.64 -10.22
CA ALA A 247 9.40 -22.74 -9.46
C ALA A 247 9.85 -23.87 -10.38
N PRO A 248 11.00 -24.53 -10.11
CA PRO A 248 11.44 -25.67 -10.90
C PRO A 248 10.55 -26.89 -10.68
N VAL A 249 10.37 -27.67 -11.76
CA VAL A 249 9.72 -28.99 -11.67
C VAL A 249 10.76 -29.98 -11.17
N LEU A 250 10.50 -30.59 -10.01
CA LEU A 250 11.40 -31.56 -9.37
C LEU A 250 11.18 -32.97 -9.89
N ARG A 251 9.93 -33.33 -10.22
CA ARG A 251 9.54 -34.66 -10.66
C ARG A 251 8.27 -34.60 -11.51
N VAL A 252 8.18 -35.48 -12.47
CA VAL A 252 6.93 -35.81 -13.17
C VAL A 252 6.71 -37.30 -13.03
N ALA A 253 5.49 -37.72 -12.67
CA ALA A 253 5.10 -39.10 -12.52
C ALA A 253 3.78 -39.39 -13.25
N ASP A 254 3.70 -40.48 -13.98
CA ASP A 254 2.46 -41.00 -14.50
C ASP A 254 1.79 -41.85 -13.39
N VAL A 255 0.54 -41.53 -13.08
CA VAL A 255 -0.22 -42.20 -12.00
C VAL A 255 -1.55 -42.72 -12.56
N PRO A 256 -2.02 -43.93 -12.12
CA PRO A 256 -3.29 -44.47 -12.55
C PRO A 256 -4.49 -43.74 -11.97
N ALA A 257 -5.68 -44.06 -12.48
CA ALA A 257 -6.93 -43.62 -11.88
C ALA A 257 -7.07 -44.08 -10.44
N GLY A 258 -7.72 -43.28 -9.59
CA GLY A 258 -7.95 -43.60 -8.19
C GLY A 258 -6.73 -43.40 -7.27
N THR A 259 -5.65 -42.77 -7.78
CA THR A 259 -4.47 -42.44 -6.95
C THR A 259 -4.73 -41.22 -6.09
N GLU A 260 -4.56 -41.36 -4.79
CA GLU A 260 -4.57 -40.21 -3.85
C GLU A 260 -3.25 -39.45 -3.97
N VAL A 261 -3.34 -38.13 -4.04
CA VAL A 261 -2.21 -37.21 -4.21
C VAL A 261 -2.05 -36.29 -3.01
N GLY A 262 -0.83 -36.25 -2.47
CA GLY A 262 -0.45 -35.37 -1.39
C GLY A 262 -0.95 -35.76 -0.01
N TYR A 263 -0.77 -34.86 0.94
CA TYR A 263 -1.20 -35.09 2.32
C TYR A 263 -2.73 -35.21 2.41
N ALA A 264 -3.20 -36.17 3.21
CA ALA A 264 -4.61 -36.47 3.44
C ALA A 264 -5.41 -36.86 2.18
N GLY A 265 -4.75 -37.15 1.06
CA GLY A 265 -5.43 -37.59 -0.17
C GLY A 265 -6.47 -36.60 -0.68
N SER A 266 -6.25 -35.29 -0.49
CA SER A 266 -7.22 -34.25 -0.79
C SER A 266 -7.58 -34.12 -2.27
N TYR A 267 -6.82 -34.76 -3.14
CA TYR A 267 -7.10 -34.95 -4.57
C TYR A 267 -6.93 -36.41 -4.94
N THR A 268 -7.95 -36.99 -5.56
CA THR A 268 -7.89 -38.36 -6.14
C THR A 268 -7.98 -38.25 -7.65
N THR A 269 -7.10 -38.91 -8.38
CA THR A 269 -7.08 -38.87 -9.84
C THR A 269 -8.33 -39.53 -10.44
N PRO A 270 -9.15 -38.81 -11.23
CA PRO A 270 -10.36 -39.39 -11.84
C PRO A 270 -10.06 -40.33 -13.03
N GLY A 271 -8.83 -40.33 -13.51
CA GLY A 271 -8.31 -41.12 -14.62
C GLY A 271 -6.78 -41.12 -14.59
N PRO A 272 -6.09 -41.86 -15.48
CA PRO A 272 -4.63 -41.81 -15.57
C PRO A 272 -4.19 -40.37 -15.81
N ARG A 273 -3.20 -39.89 -15.03
CA ARG A 273 -2.72 -38.49 -15.09
C ARG A 273 -1.22 -38.42 -14.90
N ARG A 274 -0.68 -37.36 -15.47
CA ARG A 274 0.70 -36.95 -15.20
C ARG A 274 0.70 -35.91 -14.08
N ILE A 275 1.37 -36.21 -12.97
CA ILE A 275 1.49 -35.34 -11.80
C ILE A 275 2.90 -34.75 -11.74
N ALA A 276 3.01 -33.43 -11.66
CA ALA A 276 4.27 -32.72 -11.46
C ALA A 276 4.42 -32.28 -10.00
N THR A 277 5.59 -32.51 -9.42
CA THR A 277 6.00 -31.92 -8.16
C THR A 277 6.89 -30.71 -8.46
N VAL A 278 6.54 -29.56 -7.90
CA VAL A 278 7.30 -28.31 -8.06
C VAL A 278 7.94 -27.88 -6.74
N ALA A 279 9.08 -27.20 -6.80
CA ALA A 279 9.79 -26.70 -5.62
C ALA A 279 9.14 -25.42 -5.08
N LEU A 280 7.87 -25.49 -4.71
CA LEU A 280 7.11 -24.38 -4.13
C LEU A 280 5.95 -24.95 -3.31
N GLY A 281 5.80 -24.47 -2.09
CA GLY A 281 4.73 -24.95 -1.22
C GLY A 281 4.35 -23.93 -0.14
N TYR A 282 3.54 -24.37 0.80
CA TYR A 282 3.08 -23.54 1.92
C TYR A 282 4.24 -23.09 2.83
N GLY A 283 5.33 -23.85 2.88
CA GLY A 283 6.55 -23.46 3.59
C GLY A 283 7.23 -22.23 3.02
N ASP A 284 6.98 -21.90 1.74
CA ASP A 284 7.47 -20.71 1.04
C ASP A 284 6.46 -19.55 1.09
N GLY A 285 5.34 -19.72 1.80
CA GLY A 285 4.29 -18.70 1.92
C GLY A 285 3.12 -18.86 0.93
N LEU A 286 3.08 -19.97 0.15
CA LEU A 286 1.93 -20.24 -0.71
C LEU A 286 0.70 -20.54 0.16
N PRO A 287 -0.43 -19.78 0.00
CA PRO A 287 -1.59 -19.99 0.85
C PRO A 287 -2.17 -21.41 0.73
N PHE A 288 -2.35 -22.10 1.85
CA PHE A 288 -2.92 -23.44 1.87
C PHE A 288 -4.33 -23.50 1.25
N GLY A 289 -5.09 -22.40 1.32
CA GLY A 289 -6.41 -22.29 0.67
C GLY A 289 -6.40 -22.37 -0.86
N LEU A 290 -5.22 -22.42 -1.50
CA LEU A 290 -5.08 -22.68 -2.94
C LEU A 290 -5.18 -24.16 -3.31
N VAL A 291 -5.18 -25.09 -2.33
CA VAL A 291 -5.37 -26.53 -2.56
C VAL A 291 -6.63 -26.74 -3.42
N ASN A 292 -6.49 -27.47 -4.51
CA ASN A 292 -7.56 -27.77 -5.51
C ASN A 292 -8.22 -26.51 -6.15
N ARG A 293 -7.64 -25.32 -5.99
CA ARG A 293 -8.15 -24.04 -6.55
C ARG A 293 -7.08 -23.24 -7.28
N GLY A 294 -5.82 -23.42 -6.87
CA GLY A 294 -4.69 -22.75 -7.51
C GLY A 294 -4.41 -23.30 -8.89
N HIS A 295 -3.79 -22.50 -9.73
CA HIS A 295 -3.37 -22.87 -11.06
C HIS A 295 -1.92 -22.48 -11.27
N LEU A 296 -1.19 -23.29 -12.01
CA LEU A 296 0.14 -22.96 -12.52
C LEU A 296 0.09 -22.82 -14.05
N VAL A 297 1.09 -22.17 -14.61
CA VAL A 297 1.25 -22.07 -16.06
C VAL A 297 2.53 -22.78 -16.45
N LEU A 298 2.43 -23.81 -17.29
CA LEU A 298 3.55 -24.56 -17.85
C LEU A 298 3.57 -24.38 -19.37
N ALA A 299 4.65 -23.82 -19.91
CA ALA A 299 4.80 -23.54 -21.34
C ALA A 299 3.57 -22.81 -21.94
N GLY A 300 3.04 -21.81 -21.24
CA GLY A 300 1.89 -21.01 -21.66
C GLY A 300 0.52 -21.68 -21.45
N ARG A 301 0.46 -22.87 -20.88
CA ARG A 301 -0.79 -23.59 -20.59
C ARG A 301 -1.04 -23.63 -19.10
N GLN A 302 -2.28 -23.40 -18.70
CA GLN A 302 -2.74 -23.61 -17.34
C GLN A 302 -2.78 -25.10 -17.01
N VAL A 303 -2.23 -25.45 -15.85
CA VAL A 303 -2.17 -26.84 -15.34
C VAL A 303 -2.63 -26.87 -13.91
#